data_ef873e4368cef283820718ff25f7639e
#
_entry.id   ef873e4368cef283820718ff25f7639e
#
_cell.length_a   1.000
_cell.length_b   1.000
_cell.length_c   1.000
_cell.angle_alpha   90.00
_cell.angle_beta   90.00
_cell.angle_gamma   90.00
#
_symmetry.space_group_name_H-M   'P 1'
#
loop_
_entity.id
_entity.type
_entity.pdbx_description
1 polymer ?
#
loop_
_entity_poly.entity_id
_entity_poly.type
_entity_poly.pdbx_seq_one_letter_code
_entity_poly.pdbx_strand_id
1 'polypeptide(L)'
;MMTPADLTYIKLLRAIKSEGNIRPSRNHPAQSHFGLPVVTFDSFPLVTVRKTAWKLAIREMEWFLSGDSQCPSELSEWWGGQLSPGGHYIAGYGHQFRDWCMCLDQVGELVGSIKEHQFSRRLILTAWNPADMAIITKLNENDKTPTTCHTTLAQFYVCDGKLSMKSYQRSAD
;
A
#
# COMPACT_ATOMS: atom_id res chain seq x y z
N MET A 1 -4.65 -17.22 22.03
CA MET A 1 -4.60 -18.15 20.86
C MET A 1 -4.11 -17.33 19.67
N MET A 2 -3.13 -17.81 18.89
CA MET A 2 -2.64 -17.08 17.71
C MET A 2 -3.67 -17.12 16.59
N THR A 3 -3.81 -15.99 15.90
CA THR A 3 -4.70 -15.88 14.73
C THR A 3 -4.04 -16.48 13.47
N PRO A 4 -4.80 -16.78 12.39
CA PRO A 4 -4.21 -17.16 11.10
C PRO A 4 -3.22 -16.10 10.57
N ALA A 5 -3.47 -14.81 10.82
CA ALA A 5 -2.57 -13.72 10.45
C ALA A 5 -1.25 -13.78 11.24
N ASP A 6 -1.29 -14.11 12.53
CA ASP A 6 -0.09 -14.29 13.35
C ASP A 6 0.79 -15.43 12.83
N LEU A 7 0.17 -16.57 12.51
CA LEU A 7 0.88 -17.73 11.98
C LEU A 7 1.54 -17.43 10.63
N THR A 8 0.81 -16.73 9.76
CA THR A 8 1.34 -16.29 8.46
C THR A 8 2.50 -15.32 8.63
N TYR A 9 2.36 -14.32 9.49
CA TYR A 9 3.41 -13.34 9.79
C TYR A 9 4.69 -14.02 10.30
N ILE A 10 4.57 -14.94 11.27
CA ILE A 10 5.70 -15.69 11.80
C ILE A 10 6.37 -16.56 10.72
N LYS A 11 5.55 -17.21 9.84
CA LYS A 11 6.08 -18.01 8.74
C LYS A 11 6.89 -17.15 7.76
N LEU A 12 6.39 -15.97 7.40
CA LEU A 12 7.11 -15.04 6.51
C LEU A 12 8.43 -14.57 7.14
N LEU A 13 8.42 -14.19 8.42
CA LEU A 13 9.64 -13.79 9.13
C LEU A 13 10.68 -14.92 9.18
N ARG A 14 10.26 -16.17 9.41
CA ARG A 14 11.15 -17.32 9.39
C ARG A 14 11.76 -17.55 8.01
N ALA A 15 10.98 -17.44 6.94
CA ALA A 15 11.48 -17.55 5.57
C ALA A 15 12.52 -16.45 5.26
N ILE A 16 12.23 -15.20 5.63
CA ILE A 16 13.19 -14.10 5.47
C ILE A 16 14.48 -14.39 6.24
N LYS A 17 14.37 -14.89 7.48
CA LYS A 17 15.54 -15.19 8.32
C LYS A 17 16.38 -16.34 7.79
N SER A 18 15.76 -17.37 7.22
CA SER A 18 16.47 -18.58 6.75
C SER A 18 16.98 -18.45 5.31
N GLU A 19 16.27 -17.75 4.44
CA GLU A 19 16.48 -17.73 2.99
C GLU A 19 16.77 -16.34 2.42
N GLY A 20 16.56 -15.29 3.24
CA GLY A 20 16.77 -13.92 2.82
C GLY A 20 18.24 -13.52 2.69
N ASN A 21 18.51 -12.58 1.81
CA ASN A 21 19.82 -11.99 1.58
C ASN A 21 19.97 -10.67 2.33
N ILE A 22 21.15 -10.41 2.88
CA ILE A 22 21.49 -9.10 3.46
C ILE A 22 21.72 -8.11 2.32
N ARG A 23 20.98 -7.00 2.33
CA ARG A 23 21.09 -5.94 1.33
C ARG A 23 21.25 -4.58 2.00
N PRO A 24 22.00 -3.65 1.37
CA PRO A 24 21.99 -2.25 1.81
C PRO A 24 20.56 -1.69 1.81
N SER A 25 20.22 -0.94 2.84
CA SER A 25 19.00 -0.17 2.89
C SER A 25 19.31 1.27 3.34
N ARG A 26 18.30 2.16 3.29
CA ARG A 26 18.47 3.58 3.59
C ARG A 26 19.07 3.83 4.99
N ASN A 27 18.64 3.07 5.97
CA ASN A 27 19.03 3.29 7.37
C ASN A 27 20.13 2.31 7.81
N HIS A 28 19.90 1.02 7.65
CA HIS A 28 20.80 -0.07 8.05
C HIS A 28 20.67 -1.23 7.08
N PRO A 29 21.70 -2.10 6.97
CA PRO A 29 21.54 -3.33 6.20
C PRO A 29 20.32 -4.11 6.68
N ALA A 30 19.52 -4.58 5.75
CA ALA A 30 18.30 -5.33 6.03
C ALA A 30 18.36 -6.71 5.38
N GLN A 31 17.83 -7.70 6.07
CA GLN A 31 17.63 -9.02 5.47
C GLN A 31 16.31 -9.02 4.71
N SER A 32 16.37 -9.34 3.42
CA SER A 32 15.20 -9.32 2.53
C SER A 32 15.10 -10.59 1.71
N HIS A 33 13.87 -10.98 1.39
CA HIS A 33 13.57 -12.12 0.54
C HIS A 33 12.70 -11.65 -0.64
N PHE A 34 13.14 -11.94 -1.86
CA PHE A 34 12.36 -11.66 -3.06
C PHE A 34 11.50 -12.86 -3.44
N GLY A 35 10.21 -12.63 -3.74
CA GLY A 35 9.33 -13.73 -4.17
C GLY A 35 8.74 -14.55 -3.03
N LEU A 36 8.40 -13.91 -1.90
CA LEU A 36 7.62 -14.57 -0.86
C LEU A 36 6.29 -15.12 -1.43
N PRO A 37 5.78 -16.23 -0.87
CA PRO A 37 4.56 -16.86 -1.37
C PRO A 37 3.34 -15.93 -1.22
N VAL A 38 2.36 -16.13 -2.10
CA VAL A 38 1.06 -15.48 -1.95
C VAL A 38 0.41 -15.94 -0.65
N VAL A 39 -0.10 -15.00 0.11
CA VAL A 39 -0.87 -15.28 1.33
C VAL A 39 -2.34 -14.93 1.10
N THR A 40 -3.24 -15.73 1.66
CA THR A 40 -4.68 -15.54 1.53
C THR A 40 -5.30 -15.48 2.92
N PHE A 41 -6.26 -14.58 3.09
CA PHE A 41 -7.02 -14.40 4.31
C PHE A 41 -8.51 -14.36 3.99
N ASP A 42 -9.31 -15.08 4.77
CA ASP A 42 -10.77 -15.08 4.68
C ASP A 42 -11.41 -14.07 5.66
N SER A 43 -10.58 -13.42 6.47
CA SER A 43 -10.98 -12.42 7.45
C SER A 43 -9.94 -11.32 7.54
N PHE A 44 -10.23 -10.25 8.27
CA PHE A 44 -9.29 -9.14 8.45
C PHE A 44 -7.97 -9.64 9.08
N PRO A 45 -6.81 -9.47 8.41
CA PRO A 45 -5.55 -10.10 8.79
C PRO A 45 -4.80 -9.32 9.88
N LEU A 46 -5.42 -9.10 11.03
CA LEU A 46 -4.79 -8.41 12.15
C LEU A 46 -3.75 -9.28 12.84
N VAL A 47 -2.49 -8.82 12.81
CA VAL A 47 -1.38 -9.43 13.56
C VAL A 47 -1.46 -8.99 15.01
N THR A 48 -1.49 -9.96 15.94
CA THR A 48 -1.63 -9.73 17.38
C THR A 48 -0.41 -10.13 18.21
N VAL A 49 0.54 -10.87 17.63
CA VAL A 49 1.81 -11.26 18.27
C VAL A 49 2.77 -10.09 18.48
N ARG A 50 2.44 -8.93 17.94
CA ARG A 50 3.12 -7.65 18.19
C ARG A 50 2.08 -6.55 18.36
N LYS A 51 2.48 -5.46 19.01
CA LYS A 51 1.62 -4.26 19.07
C LYS A 51 1.48 -3.69 17.67
N THR A 52 0.28 -3.70 17.13
CA THR A 52 -0.05 -3.17 15.80
C THR A 52 -0.90 -1.91 15.93
N ALA A 53 -0.50 -0.84 15.26
CA ALA A 53 -1.22 0.44 15.26
C ALA A 53 -2.41 0.41 14.27
N TRP A 54 -3.30 -0.57 14.40
CA TRP A 54 -4.36 -0.84 13.44
C TRP A 54 -5.35 0.32 13.25
N LYS A 55 -5.57 1.13 14.30
CA LYS A 55 -6.44 2.33 14.20
C LYS A 55 -5.81 3.38 13.29
N LEU A 56 -4.49 3.57 13.37
CA LEU A 56 -3.78 4.50 12.48
C LEU A 56 -3.81 3.98 11.05
N ALA A 57 -3.67 2.66 10.82
CA ALA A 57 -3.77 2.07 9.49
C ALA A 57 -5.16 2.27 8.86
N ILE A 58 -6.25 2.23 9.64
CA ILE A 58 -7.59 2.55 9.16
C ILE A 58 -7.69 4.04 8.79
N ARG A 59 -7.22 4.95 9.65
CA ARG A 59 -7.22 6.40 9.36
C ARG A 59 -6.37 6.75 8.14
N GLU A 60 -5.24 6.08 7.97
CA GLU A 60 -4.41 6.21 6.79
C GLU A 60 -5.15 5.78 5.51
N MET A 61 -5.86 4.67 5.55
CA MET A 61 -6.67 4.21 4.42
C MET A 61 -7.84 5.17 4.11
N GLU A 62 -8.51 5.70 5.15
CA GLU A 62 -9.53 6.73 4.97
C GLU A 62 -8.96 7.98 4.28
N TRP A 63 -7.76 8.42 4.71
CA TRP A 63 -7.06 9.54 4.08
C TRP A 63 -6.73 9.24 2.61
N PHE A 64 -6.19 8.06 2.29
CA PHE A 64 -5.89 7.70 0.91
C PHE A 64 -7.16 7.65 0.04
N LEU A 65 -8.25 7.13 0.57
CA LEU A 65 -9.52 7.06 -0.17
C LEU A 65 -10.21 8.42 -0.32
N SER A 66 -9.92 9.40 0.53
CA SER A 66 -10.43 10.76 0.40
C SER A 66 -9.83 11.51 -0.80
N GLY A 67 -8.61 11.16 -1.19
CA GLY A 67 -7.85 11.89 -2.22
C GLY A 67 -7.17 13.16 -1.72
N ASP A 68 -7.36 13.52 -0.46
CA ASP A 68 -6.73 14.70 0.12
C ASP A 68 -5.21 14.50 0.21
N SER A 69 -4.45 15.44 -0.29
CA SER A 69 -2.99 15.45 -0.17
C SER A 69 -2.51 15.89 1.20
N GLN A 70 -3.33 16.68 1.94
CA GLN A 70 -2.99 17.16 3.27
C GLN A 70 -3.04 16.01 4.26
N CYS A 71 -1.92 15.77 4.95
CA CYS A 71 -1.85 14.72 5.96
C CYS A 71 -2.68 15.08 7.19
N PRO A 72 -3.57 14.20 7.66
CA PRO A 72 -4.28 14.38 8.93
C PRO A 72 -3.30 14.56 10.10
N SER A 73 -3.63 15.43 11.03
CA SER A 73 -2.76 15.75 12.17
C SER A 73 -2.38 14.52 13.00
N GLU A 74 -3.30 13.58 13.16
CA GLU A 74 -3.07 12.33 13.89
C GLU A 74 -2.10 11.36 13.19
N LEU A 75 -1.85 11.55 11.90
CA LEU A 75 -0.87 10.78 11.10
C LEU A 75 0.44 11.53 10.88
N SER A 76 0.51 12.82 11.22
CA SER A 76 1.63 13.69 10.88
C SER A 76 2.98 13.24 11.49
N GLU A 77 2.97 12.71 12.71
CA GLU A 77 4.17 12.16 13.35
C GLU A 77 4.67 10.92 12.61
N TRP A 78 3.76 10.06 12.16
CA TRP A 78 4.07 8.84 11.42
C TRP A 78 4.58 9.11 10.01
N TRP A 79 4.00 10.12 9.34
CA TRP A 79 4.30 10.47 7.95
C TRP A 79 5.31 11.62 7.80
N GLY A 80 5.68 12.31 8.87
CA GLY A 80 6.40 13.60 8.82
C GLY A 80 7.65 13.63 7.95
N GLY A 81 8.42 12.54 7.90
CA GLY A 81 9.60 12.43 7.05
C GLY A 81 9.31 12.24 5.55
N GLN A 82 8.04 12.09 5.17
CA GLN A 82 7.60 11.75 3.82
C GLN A 82 6.69 12.83 3.21
N LEU A 83 6.42 13.88 3.97
CA LEU A 83 5.57 15.00 3.58
C LEU A 83 6.40 16.15 3.05
N SER A 84 5.81 16.95 2.16
CA SER A 84 6.36 18.26 1.80
C SER A 84 6.42 19.20 3.02
N PRO A 85 7.15 20.32 2.95
CA PRO A 85 7.17 21.31 4.04
C PRO A 85 5.80 21.83 4.45
N GLY A 86 4.81 21.79 3.53
CA GLY A 86 3.42 22.16 3.81
C GLY A 86 2.54 21.04 4.37
N GLY A 87 3.10 19.86 4.66
CA GLY A 87 2.36 18.74 5.21
C GLY A 87 1.58 17.92 4.16
N HIS A 88 1.92 18.04 2.89
CA HIS A 88 1.24 17.33 1.80
C HIS A 88 2.02 16.09 1.36
N TYR A 89 1.30 14.99 1.09
CA TYR A 89 1.83 13.80 0.44
C TYR A 89 1.56 13.89 -1.07
N ILE A 90 2.56 14.35 -1.81
CA ILE A 90 2.48 14.57 -3.26
C ILE A 90 2.74 13.24 -3.97
N ALA A 91 1.97 12.96 -5.05
CA ALA A 91 2.05 11.73 -5.83
C ALA A 91 1.83 10.43 -5.03
N GLY A 92 1.22 10.53 -3.86
CA GLY A 92 0.88 9.42 -2.99
C GLY A 92 -0.40 8.68 -3.37
N TYR A 93 -0.81 7.76 -2.51
CA TYR A 93 -1.97 6.91 -2.74
C TYR A 93 -3.25 7.70 -3.03
N GLY A 94 -3.53 8.77 -2.28
CA GLY A 94 -4.73 9.60 -2.48
C GLY A 94 -4.78 10.20 -3.88
N HIS A 95 -3.69 10.78 -4.33
CA HIS A 95 -3.57 11.30 -5.70
C HIS A 95 -3.75 10.20 -6.74
N GLN A 96 -3.07 9.06 -6.59
CA GLN A 96 -3.19 7.97 -7.54
C GLN A 96 -4.61 7.38 -7.58
N PHE A 97 -5.29 7.32 -6.45
CA PHE A 97 -6.62 6.70 -6.35
C PHE A 97 -7.74 7.60 -6.83
N ARG A 98 -7.67 8.92 -6.56
CA ARG A 98 -8.77 9.84 -6.75
C ARG A 98 -8.54 10.89 -7.83
N ASP A 99 -7.29 11.06 -8.27
CA ASP A 99 -6.93 12.12 -9.23
C ASP A 99 -5.78 11.67 -10.16
N TRP A 100 -5.83 10.44 -10.64
CA TRP A 100 -4.81 9.89 -11.54
C TRP A 100 -4.59 10.78 -12.76
N CYS A 101 -3.36 11.27 -12.91
CA CYS A 101 -2.99 12.20 -13.98
C CYS A 101 -3.91 13.45 -14.08
N MET A 102 -4.48 13.91 -12.95
CA MET A 102 -5.39 15.07 -12.88
C MET A 102 -6.68 14.89 -13.72
N CYS A 103 -7.13 13.67 -13.95
CA CYS A 103 -8.28 13.43 -14.80
C CYS A 103 -9.11 12.19 -14.49
N LEU A 104 -8.65 11.29 -13.62
CA LEU A 104 -9.32 10.01 -13.39
C LEU A 104 -9.44 9.67 -11.91
N ASP A 105 -10.68 9.57 -11.43
CA ASP A 105 -11.02 8.95 -10.14
C ASP A 105 -11.11 7.44 -10.29
N GLN A 106 -9.99 6.73 -10.09
CA GLN A 106 -9.93 5.28 -10.21
C GLN A 106 -10.87 4.55 -9.23
N VAL A 107 -11.06 5.08 -8.02
CA VAL A 107 -11.93 4.45 -7.02
C VAL A 107 -13.40 4.60 -7.44
N GLY A 108 -13.80 5.77 -7.91
CA GLY A 108 -15.15 6.01 -8.43
C GLY A 108 -15.47 5.09 -9.61
N GLU A 109 -14.58 5.01 -10.58
CA GLU A 109 -14.71 4.14 -11.76
C GLU A 109 -14.75 2.65 -11.38
N LEU A 110 -13.91 2.23 -10.43
CA LEU A 110 -13.90 0.86 -9.93
C LEU A 110 -15.24 0.50 -9.27
N VAL A 111 -15.76 1.37 -8.41
CA VAL A 111 -17.05 1.16 -7.71
C VAL A 111 -18.19 1.10 -8.72
N GLY A 112 -18.22 2.00 -9.71
CA GLY A 112 -19.18 1.99 -10.81
C GLY A 112 -19.11 0.67 -11.59
N SER A 113 -17.91 0.26 -11.99
CA SER A 113 -17.70 -0.98 -12.72
C SER A 113 -18.10 -2.23 -11.93
N ILE A 114 -17.88 -2.27 -10.61
CA ILE A 114 -18.33 -3.38 -9.76
C ILE A 114 -19.86 -3.47 -9.75
N LYS A 115 -20.55 -2.34 -9.70
CA LYS A 115 -22.02 -2.29 -9.69
C LYS A 115 -22.64 -2.69 -11.02
N GLU A 116 -22.08 -2.22 -12.13
CA GLU A 116 -22.66 -2.35 -13.46
C GLU A 116 -22.13 -3.58 -14.22
N HIS A 117 -20.87 -3.94 -13.97
CA HIS A 117 -20.12 -4.94 -14.73
C HIS A 117 -19.32 -5.87 -13.79
N GLN A 118 -19.97 -6.44 -12.78
CA GLN A 118 -19.32 -7.23 -11.71
C GLN A 118 -18.42 -8.38 -12.21
N PHE A 119 -18.67 -8.90 -13.42
CA PHE A 119 -17.86 -9.98 -14.04
C PHE A 119 -16.71 -9.46 -14.90
N SER A 120 -16.46 -8.16 -14.89
CA SER A 120 -15.36 -7.56 -15.64
C SER A 120 -14.01 -8.07 -15.11
N ARG A 121 -13.09 -8.37 -16.03
CA ARG A 121 -11.69 -8.69 -15.72
C ARG A 121 -10.80 -7.45 -15.59
N ARG A 122 -11.40 -6.26 -15.68
CA ARG A 122 -10.74 -4.95 -15.63
C ARG A 122 -10.95 -4.23 -14.31
N LEU A 123 -11.42 -4.93 -13.27
CA LEU A 123 -11.61 -4.38 -11.93
C LEU A 123 -10.24 -4.23 -11.25
N ILE A 124 -9.52 -3.18 -11.60
CA ILE A 124 -8.14 -2.94 -11.20
C ILE A 124 -8.00 -1.52 -10.67
N LEU A 125 -7.26 -1.38 -9.58
CA LEU A 125 -6.80 -0.13 -9.00
C LEU A 125 -5.27 -0.15 -9.00
N THR A 126 -4.62 0.85 -9.60
CA THR A 126 -3.17 0.96 -9.61
C THR A 126 -2.70 2.19 -8.84
N ALA A 127 -1.67 2.02 -8.01
CA ALA A 127 -1.03 3.12 -7.30
C ALA A 127 0.38 3.43 -7.85
N TRP A 128 0.89 2.62 -8.76
CA TRP A 128 2.22 2.81 -9.33
C TRP A 128 2.15 3.60 -10.62
N ASN A 129 2.58 4.86 -10.57
CA ASN A 129 2.64 5.75 -11.72
C ASN A 129 4.11 5.95 -12.16
N PRO A 130 4.54 5.38 -13.30
CA PRO A 130 5.92 5.53 -13.77
C PRO A 130 6.35 6.98 -14.04
N ALA A 131 5.41 7.85 -14.42
CA ALA A 131 5.72 9.27 -14.66
C ALA A 131 6.10 9.98 -13.35
N ASP A 132 5.35 9.73 -12.28
CA ASP A 132 5.67 10.28 -10.96
C ASP A 132 6.99 9.73 -10.42
N MET A 133 7.29 8.44 -10.70
CA MET A 133 8.57 7.85 -10.32
C MET A 133 9.76 8.57 -10.96
N ALA A 134 9.66 8.96 -12.21
CA ALA A 134 10.69 9.71 -12.90
C ALA A 134 10.91 11.11 -12.28
N ILE A 135 9.83 11.77 -11.85
CA ILE A 135 9.88 13.07 -11.17
C ILE A 135 10.50 12.90 -9.77
N ILE A 136 10.01 11.94 -9.00
CA ILE A 136 10.51 11.65 -7.65
C ILE A 136 11.99 11.30 -7.67
N THR A 137 12.46 10.50 -8.63
CA THR A 137 13.87 10.15 -8.78
C THR A 137 14.74 11.40 -9.01
N LYS A 138 14.28 12.35 -9.81
CA LYS A 138 14.99 13.62 -10.05
C LYS A 138 15.01 14.53 -8.82
N LEU A 139 13.95 14.53 -8.03
CA LEU A 139 13.88 15.30 -6.80
C LEU A 139 14.76 14.70 -5.69
N ASN A 140 15.08 13.42 -5.77
CA ASN A 140 15.92 12.68 -4.81
C ASN A 140 17.37 13.12 -4.73
N GLU A 141 17.87 13.76 -5.76
CA GLU A 141 19.25 14.27 -5.75
C GLU A 141 19.50 15.28 -4.62
N ASN A 142 18.44 15.75 -3.96
CA ASN A 142 18.45 16.70 -2.83
C ASN A 142 17.89 16.15 -1.51
N ASP A 143 17.86 14.84 -1.30
CA ASP A 143 17.73 14.17 0.02
C ASP A 143 16.38 14.22 0.76
N LYS A 144 15.27 14.61 0.13
CA LYS A 144 13.93 14.56 0.76
C LYS A 144 12.87 14.07 -0.20
N THR A 145 12.90 12.76 -0.49
CA THR A 145 11.92 12.18 -1.41
C THR A 145 10.69 11.71 -0.71
N PRO A 146 9.51 12.01 -1.26
CA PRO A 146 8.29 11.30 -0.89
C PRO A 146 8.46 9.80 -1.10
N THR A 147 7.97 9.01 -0.17
CA THR A 147 7.97 7.56 -0.30
C THR A 147 7.00 7.15 -1.39
N THR A 148 7.44 6.30 -2.28
CA THR A 148 6.60 5.75 -3.34
C THR A 148 5.62 4.71 -2.80
N CYS A 149 4.46 4.55 -3.45
CA CYS A 149 3.47 3.57 -3.06
C CYS A 149 4.05 2.15 -2.99
N HIS A 150 3.85 1.45 -1.88
CA HIS A 150 4.31 0.07 -1.67
C HIS A 150 3.40 -0.94 -2.36
N THR A 151 2.08 -0.76 -2.24
CA THR A 151 1.08 -1.48 -3.02
C THR A 151 1.04 -0.87 -4.41
N THR A 152 1.33 -1.67 -5.43
CA THR A 152 1.39 -1.18 -6.81
C THR A 152 0.09 -1.41 -7.55
N LEU A 153 -0.59 -2.51 -7.24
CA LEU A 153 -1.79 -2.97 -7.93
C LEU A 153 -2.73 -3.68 -6.95
N ALA A 154 -4.02 -3.40 -7.06
CA ALA A 154 -5.08 -4.19 -6.47
C ALA A 154 -6.06 -4.63 -7.56
N GLN A 155 -6.29 -5.93 -7.68
CA GLN A 155 -7.28 -6.52 -8.58
C GLN A 155 -8.46 -7.04 -7.76
N PHE A 156 -9.67 -6.77 -8.24
CA PHE A 156 -10.90 -7.17 -7.59
C PHE A 156 -11.62 -8.22 -8.42
N TYR A 157 -12.36 -9.08 -7.73
CA TYR A 157 -13.12 -10.16 -8.34
C TYR A 157 -14.41 -10.38 -7.56
N VAL A 158 -15.52 -10.48 -8.27
CA VAL A 158 -16.84 -10.76 -7.69
C VAL A 158 -17.27 -12.16 -8.09
N CYS A 159 -17.61 -12.97 -7.09
CA CYS A 159 -18.15 -14.32 -7.28
C CYS A 159 -19.18 -14.59 -6.19
N ASP A 160 -20.35 -15.09 -6.57
CA ASP A 160 -21.45 -15.46 -5.66
C ASP A 160 -21.80 -14.32 -4.66
N GLY A 161 -21.83 -13.09 -5.15
CA GLY A 161 -22.12 -11.89 -4.33
C GLY A 161 -21.03 -11.52 -3.35
N LYS A 162 -19.86 -12.13 -3.41
CA LYS A 162 -18.68 -11.82 -2.57
C LYS A 162 -17.62 -11.09 -3.37
N LEU A 163 -17.10 -10.03 -2.80
CA LEU A 163 -15.96 -9.29 -3.34
C LEU A 163 -14.66 -9.83 -2.77
N SER A 164 -13.74 -10.22 -3.64
CA SER A 164 -12.37 -10.60 -3.29
C SER A 164 -11.38 -9.57 -3.84
N MET A 165 -10.26 -9.40 -3.16
CA MET A 165 -9.18 -8.52 -3.59
C MET A 165 -7.86 -9.28 -3.55
N LYS A 166 -7.06 -9.10 -4.61
CA LYS A 166 -5.65 -9.50 -4.66
C LYS A 166 -4.80 -8.26 -4.84
N SER A 167 -3.88 -8.01 -3.92
CA SER A 167 -2.93 -6.92 -4.05
C SER A 167 -1.52 -7.42 -4.33
N TYR A 168 -0.78 -6.64 -5.12
CA TYR A 168 0.65 -6.82 -5.31
C TYR A 168 1.39 -5.69 -4.58
N GLN A 169 2.18 -6.08 -3.62
CA GLN A 169 3.01 -5.19 -2.82
C GLN A 169 4.47 -5.40 -3.19
N ARG A 170 5.13 -4.35 -3.71
CA ARG A 170 6.53 -4.42 -4.16
C ARG A 170 7.52 -4.48 -3.01
N SER A 171 7.12 -3.96 -1.85
CA SER A 171 7.92 -3.90 -0.64
C SER A 171 7.01 -3.95 0.59
N ALA A 172 7.45 -4.65 1.62
CA ALA A 172 6.85 -4.67 2.95
C ALA A 172 8.00 -4.75 3.97
N ASP A 173 7.99 -3.85 4.96
CA ASP A 173 8.97 -3.76 6.04
C ASP A 173 8.41 -4.33 7.34
#